data_0bc2a25cb6023b8bc48278767357fa06
#
_entry.id   0bc2a25cb6023b8bc48278767357fa06
#
_cell.length_a   1.000
_cell.length_b   1.000
_cell.length_c   1.000
_cell.angle_alpha   90.00
_cell.angle_beta   90.00
_cell.angle_gamma   90.00
#
_symmetry.space_group_name_H-M   'P 1'
#
loop_
_entity.id
_entity.type
_entity.pdbx_description
1 polymer ?
#
loop_
_entity_poly.entity_id
_entity_poly.type
_entity_poly.pdbx_seq_one_letter_code
_entity_poly.pdbx_strand_id
1 'polypeptide(L)'
;MFGALESASDASVLPNFMRLRAGNLHKADGGMLLLHLRDLLGDEQNGAQAIEKLHRFLRNGTLQIEDLSSGAQSAAYVANNTLLPLQVKLILIATREDFYDCLDEQPDFLNYFPIKVEFAERIVANPENYAAIAGFVAQKCVQHQCAHFTHEAVAALIGALQRLEEDQSRINTNFAFLERLML
;
A
#
# COMPACT_ATOMS: atom_id res chain seq x y z
N MET A 1 -0.44 -7.11 -10.46
CA MET A 1 -0.51 -7.62 -9.08
C MET A 1 -0.68 -9.15 -9.03
N PHE A 2 -1.67 -9.71 -9.69
CA PHE A 2 -2.06 -11.13 -9.61
C PHE A 2 -1.25 -12.10 -10.47
N GLY A 3 -0.36 -11.62 -11.34
CA GLY A 3 0.32 -12.41 -12.36
C GLY A 3 -0.48 -12.45 -13.66
N ALA A 4 0.14 -12.90 -14.71
CA ALA A 4 -0.46 -13.03 -16.04
C ALA A 4 0.19 -14.18 -16.82
N LEU A 5 -0.54 -14.75 -17.76
CA LEU A 5 0.01 -15.60 -18.80
C LEU A 5 0.40 -14.72 -19.99
N GLU A 6 1.64 -14.82 -20.45
CA GLU A 6 2.08 -14.12 -21.66
C GLU A 6 1.41 -14.73 -22.88
N SER A 7 0.80 -13.90 -23.73
CA SER A 7 0.27 -14.34 -25.01
C SER A 7 1.44 -14.75 -25.93
N ALA A 8 1.34 -15.91 -26.59
CA ALA A 8 2.30 -16.30 -27.57
C ALA A 8 2.12 -15.44 -28.84
N SER A 9 3.01 -14.47 -29.02
CA SER A 9 3.07 -13.70 -30.28
C SER A 9 3.88 -14.41 -31.38
N ASP A 10 4.58 -15.50 -31.03
CA ASP A 10 5.34 -16.32 -32.00
C ASP A 10 5.10 -17.80 -31.73
N ALA A 11 5.10 -18.60 -32.82
CA ALA A 11 4.82 -20.02 -32.88
C ALA A 11 5.82 -20.93 -32.15
N SER A 12 6.45 -20.47 -31.09
CA SER A 12 7.26 -21.28 -30.20
C SER A 12 6.34 -22.01 -29.23
N VAL A 13 6.29 -23.32 -29.33
CA VAL A 13 5.53 -24.25 -28.46
C VAL A 13 6.16 -24.27 -27.07
N LEU A 14 6.11 -23.14 -26.34
CA LEU A 14 6.51 -23.11 -24.95
C LEU A 14 5.38 -23.67 -24.09
N PRO A 15 5.66 -24.58 -23.16
CA PRO A 15 4.68 -25.08 -22.21
C PRO A 15 4.07 -23.93 -21.39
N ASN A 16 2.78 -24.02 -21.04
CA ASN A 16 2.05 -22.97 -20.33
C ASN A 16 2.72 -22.52 -19.02
N PHE A 17 3.42 -23.42 -18.33
CA PHE A 17 4.14 -23.07 -17.09
C PHE A 17 5.34 -22.14 -17.32
N MET A 18 5.95 -22.14 -18.49
CA MET A 18 7.05 -21.22 -18.84
C MET A 18 6.54 -19.82 -19.23
N ARG A 19 5.25 -19.71 -19.54
CA ARG A 19 4.59 -18.45 -19.91
C ARG A 19 3.99 -17.73 -18.70
N LEU A 20 4.09 -18.33 -17.52
CA LEU A 20 3.54 -17.79 -16.29
C LEU A 20 4.43 -16.65 -15.77
N ARG A 21 3.89 -15.44 -15.74
CA ARG A 21 4.54 -14.28 -15.12
C ARG A 21 4.06 -14.10 -13.70
N ALA A 22 4.97 -14.29 -12.75
CA ALA A 22 4.66 -14.10 -11.32
C ALA A 22 4.28 -12.66 -11.02
N GLY A 23 3.12 -12.45 -10.38
CA GLY A 23 2.71 -11.16 -9.86
C GLY A 23 3.32 -10.86 -8.49
N ASN A 24 3.03 -9.67 -7.96
CA ASN A 24 3.57 -9.24 -6.67
C ASN A 24 3.11 -10.14 -5.51
N LEU A 25 1.89 -10.70 -5.57
CA LEU A 25 1.39 -11.66 -4.59
C LEU A 25 2.26 -12.92 -4.52
N HIS A 26 2.67 -13.46 -5.68
CA HIS A 26 3.56 -14.63 -5.73
C HIS A 26 4.94 -14.33 -5.16
N LYS A 27 5.46 -13.10 -5.44
CA LYS A 27 6.78 -12.67 -4.95
C LYS A 27 6.78 -12.44 -3.44
N ALA A 28 5.62 -12.18 -2.85
CA ALA A 28 5.43 -11.93 -1.44
C ALA A 28 5.08 -13.21 -0.65
N ASP A 29 5.10 -14.38 -1.27
CA ASP A 29 4.77 -15.64 -0.60
C ASP A 29 5.69 -15.89 0.61
N GLY A 30 5.11 -16.28 1.72
CA GLY A 30 5.78 -16.39 3.01
C GLY A 30 6.08 -15.06 3.72
N GLY A 31 5.70 -13.91 3.15
CA GLY A 31 6.02 -12.57 3.64
C GLY A 31 4.83 -11.64 3.77
N MET A 32 5.10 -10.36 3.54
CA MET A 32 4.11 -9.28 3.62
C MET A 32 4.06 -8.50 2.30
N LEU A 33 2.85 -8.11 1.90
CA LEU A 33 2.63 -7.23 0.75
C LEU A 33 1.90 -5.97 1.22
N LEU A 34 2.54 -4.83 0.98
CA LEU A 34 1.95 -3.50 1.22
C LEU A 34 1.32 -3.02 -0.09
N LEU A 35 0.08 -2.56 -0.01
CA LEU A 35 -0.67 -2.06 -1.15
C LEU A 35 -1.32 -0.72 -0.79
N HIS A 36 -1.24 0.26 -1.68
CA HIS A 36 -2.04 1.45 -1.57
C HIS A 36 -3.44 1.20 -2.12
N LEU A 37 -4.46 1.49 -1.31
CA LEU A 37 -5.87 1.29 -1.71
C LEU A 37 -6.21 2.13 -2.94
N ARG A 38 -5.71 3.36 -3.02
CA ARG A 38 -5.88 4.24 -4.17
C ARG A 38 -5.33 3.64 -5.47
N ASP A 39 -4.19 2.95 -5.42
CA ASP A 39 -3.61 2.29 -6.60
C ASP A 39 -4.45 1.08 -7.06
N LEU A 40 -5.18 0.45 -6.12
CA LEU A 40 -6.12 -0.62 -6.44
C LEU A 40 -7.41 -0.09 -7.07
N LEU A 41 -7.91 1.06 -6.58
CA LEU A 41 -9.14 1.70 -7.03
C LEU A 41 -8.95 2.59 -8.27
N GLY A 42 -7.74 3.10 -8.48
CA GLY A 42 -7.44 4.13 -9.48
C GLY A 42 -7.56 3.69 -10.94
N ASP A 43 -7.73 2.41 -11.20
CA ASP A 43 -8.06 1.87 -12.52
C ASP A 43 -9.58 1.70 -12.62
N GLU A 44 -10.28 2.72 -13.13
CA GLU A 44 -11.76 2.76 -13.22
C GLU A 44 -12.36 1.51 -13.90
N GLN A 45 -11.61 0.87 -14.81
CA GLN A 45 -12.08 -0.32 -15.51
C GLN A 45 -11.78 -1.63 -14.78
N ASN A 46 -10.71 -1.67 -13.97
CA ASN A 46 -10.20 -2.90 -13.36
C ASN A 46 -10.18 -2.87 -11.83
N GLY A 47 -10.39 -1.71 -11.19
CA GLY A 47 -10.31 -1.54 -9.74
C GLY A 47 -11.27 -2.45 -8.97
N ALA A 48 -12.54 -2.45 -9.33
CA ALA A 48 -13.55 -3.33 -8.71
C ALA A 48 -13.20 -4.82 -8.88
N GLN A 49 -12.72 -5.23 -10.07
CA GLN A 49 -12.28 -6.60 -10.31
C GLN A 49 -11.02 -6.96 -9.52
N ALA A 50 -10.10 -6.01 -9.34
CA ALA A 50 -8.89 -6.23 -8.55
C ALA A 50 -9.22 -6.48 -7.08
N ILE A 51 -10.17 -5.72 -6.52
CA ILE A 51 -10.63 -5.92 -5.15
C ILE A 51 -11.39 -7.24 -5.01
N GLU A 52 -12.26 -7.59 -5.95
CA GLU A 52 -12.97 -8.88 -5.92
C GLU A 52 -12.00 -10.06 -5.96
N LYS A 53 -10.96 -10.00 -6.81
CA LYS A 53 -9.90 -11.01 -6.85
C LYS A 53 -9.12 -11.08 -5.54
N LEU A 54 -8.85 -9.94 -4.93
CA LEU A 54 -8.18 -9.85 -3.63
C LEU A 54 -9.04 -10.49 -2.53
N HIS A 55 -10.34 -10.19 -2.48
CA HIS A 55 -11.28 -10.81 -1.54
C HIS A 55 -11.39 -12.33 -1.76
N ARG A 56 -11.43 -12.79 -3.01
CA ARG A 56 -11.42 -14.22 -3.34
C ARG A 56 -10.15 -14.91 -2.85
N PHE A 57 -8.99 -14.26 -3.03
CA PHE A 57 -7.72 -14.74 -2.52
C PHE A 57 -7.72 -14.81 -0.98
N LEU A 58 -8.14 -13.74 -0.30
CA LEU A 58 -8.19 -13.69 1.17
C LEU A 58 -9.12 -14.76 1.77
N ARG A 59 -10.24 -15.05 1.10
CA ARG A 59 -11.19 -16.05 1.53
C ARG A 59 -10.69 -17.49 1.34
N ASN A 60 -10.03 -17.74 0.21
CA ASN A 60 -9.66 -19.11 -0.20
C ASN A 60 -8.19 -19.46 0.10
N GLY A 61 -7.32 -18.47 0.37
CA GLY A 61 -5.88 -18.67 0.50
C GLY A 61 -5.18 -19.14 -0.79
N THR A 62 -5.90 -19.10 -1.91
CA THR A 62 -5.40 -19.56 -3.21
C THR A 62 -5.59 -18.50 -4.26
N LEU A 63 -4.56 -18.31 -5.08
CA LEU A 63 -4.60 -17.38 -6.20
C LEU A 63 -4.90 -18.13 -7.49
N GLN A 64 -5.93 -17.67 -8.21
CA GLN A 64 -6.25 -18.13 -9.54
C GLN A 64 -5.61 -17.20 -10.57
N ILE A 65 -4.80 -17.76 -11.47
CA ILE A 65 -4.19 -17.00 -12.55
C ILE A 65 -5.17 -17.04 -13.73
N GLU A 66 -5.64 -15.87 -14.13
CA GLU A 66 -6.53 -15.71 -15.26
C GLU A 66 -5.73 -15.40 -16.52
N ASP A 67 -6.13 -15.99 -17.65
CA ASP A 67 -5.56 -15.68 -18.95
C ASP A 67 -6.13 -14.33 -19.43
N LEU A 68 -5.25 -13.36 -19.71
CA LEU A 68 -5.62 -12.05 -20.26
C LEU A 68 -5.89 -12.10 -21.77
N SER A 69 -5.62 -13.24 -22.42
CA SER A 69 -5.92 -13.42 -23.84
C SER A 69 -7.40 -13.74 -24.03
N SER A 70 -8.23 -12.71 -24.15
CA SER A 70 -9.64 -12.77 -24.47
C SER A 70 -9.89 -13.19 -25.94
N GLY A 71 -9.56 -14.44 -26.25
CA GLY A 71 -9.95 -15.08 -27.50
C GLY A 71 -10.75 -16.33 -27.18
N ALA A 72 -11.99 -16.41 -27.65
CA ALA A 72 -12.96 -17.48 -27.38
C ALA A 72 -12.50 -18.90 -27.74
N GLN A 73 -11.29 -19.10 -28.22
CA GLN A 73 -10.71 -20.39 -28.55
C GLN A 73 -9.71 -20.93 -27.54
N SER A 74 -9.29 -20.13 -26.54
CA SER A 74 -8.36 -20.59 -25.49
C SER A 74 -9.06 -21.19 -24.27
N ALA A 75 -10.37 -21.08 -24.15
CA ALA A 75 -11.14 -21.59 -23.03
C ALA A 75 -11.07 -23.12 -22.81
N ALA A 76 -10.73 -23.88 -23.85
CA ALA A 76 -10.59 -25.34 -23.76
C ALA A 76 -9.25 -25.81 -23.20
N TYR A 77 -8.23 -24.96 -23.12
CA TYR A 77 -6.89 -25.30 -22.62
C TYR A 77 -6.59 -24.79 -21.21
N VAL A 78 -7.41 -23.90 -20.67
CA VAL A 78 -7.29 -23.36 -19.29
C VAL A 78 -7.97 -24.27 -18.26
N ALA A 79 -8.35 -25.49 -18.61
CA ALA A 79 -9.00 -26.45 -17.72
C ALA A 79 -8.14 -26.90 -16.53
N ASN A 80 -6.89 -26.53 -16.45
CA ASN A 80 -6.08 -26.65 -15.25
C ASN A 80 -5.95 -25.27 -14.58
N ASN A 81 -7.01 -24.82 -13.92
CA ASN A 81 -6.96 -23.75 -12.93
C ASN A 81 -5.85 -24.10 -11.91
N THR A 82 -4.63 -23.66 -12.17
CA THR A 82 -3.54 -23.86 -11.23
C THR A 82 -3.81 -22.94 -10.04
N LEU A 83 -4.53 -23.47 -9.06
CA LEU A 83 -4.72 -22.81 -7.78
C LEU A 83 -3.40 -22.89 -7.03
N LEU A 84 -2.73 -21.76 -6.87
CA LEU A 84 -1.50 -21.68 -6.11
C LEU A 84 -1.85 -21.27 -4.67
N PRO A 85 -1.60 -22.14 -3.67
CA PRO A 85 -1.72 -21.74 -2.29
C PRO A 85 -0.61 -20.76 -1.94
N LEU A 86 -0.96 -19.61 -1.39
CA LEU A 86 0.00 -18.57 -1.00
C LEU A 86 -0.25 -18.16 0.44
N GLN A 87 0.83 -17.92 1.18
CA GLN A 87 0.80 -17.42 2.55
C GLN A 87 1.34 -15.99 2.58
N VAL A 88 0.48 -15.02 2.34
CA VAL A 88 0.86 -13.61 2.28
C VAL A 88 0.05 -12.82 3.30
N LYS A 89 0.73 -12.01 4.13
CA LYS A 89 0.07 -11.01 4.96
C LYS A 89 -0.11 -9.74 4.14
N LEU A 90 -1.35 -9.25 4.05
CA LEU A 90 -1.67 -8.02 3.33
C LEU A 90 -1.80 -6.85 4.30
N ILE A 91 -1.17 -5.74 3.92
CA ILE A 91 -1.29 -4.45 4.61
C ILE A 91 -1.78 -3.45 3.58
N LEU A 92 -2.98 -2.89 3.81
CA LEU A 92 -3.52 -1.82 2.99
C LEU A 92 -3.18 -0.47 3.60
N ILE A 93 -2.68 0.42 2.76
CA ILE A 93 -2.41 1.82 3.10
C ILE A 93 -3.46 2.65 2.36
N ALA A 94 -4.23 3.44 3.12
CA ALA A 94 -5.31 4.25 2.58
C ALA A 94 -5.33 5.64 3.23
N THR A 95 -5.90 6.62 2.54
CA THR A 95 -6.37 7.84 3.20
C THR A 95 -7.63 7.53 4.00
N ARG A 96 -8.02 8.45 4.89
CA ARG A 96 -9.27 8.30 5.65
C ARG A 96 -10.47 8.24 4.70
N GLU A 97 -10.50 9.10 3.71
CA GLU A 97 -11.56 9.16 2.69
C GLU A 97 -11.65 7.85 1.91
N ASP A 98 -10.56 7.43 1.27
CA ASP A 98 -10.53 6.18 0.48
C ASP A 98 -10.96 4.95 1.32
N PHE A 99 -10.64 4.95 2.63
CA PHE A 99 -11.03 3.84 3.52
C PHE A 99 -12.55 3.82 3.76
N TYR A 100 -13.16 4.97 4.05
CA TYR A 100 -14.61 5.03 4.30
C TYR A 100 -15.42 4.84 3.04
N ASP A 101 -14.97 5.38 1.90
CA ASP A 101 -15.59 5.15 0.59
C ASP A 101 -15.58 3.65 0.24
N CYS A 102 -14.44 2.99 0.44
CA CYS A 102 -14.35 1.54 0.23
C CYS A 102 -15.24 0.75 1.19
N LEU A 103 -15.41 1.20 2.43
CA LEU A 103 -16.28 0.55 3.41
C LEU A 103 -17.76 0.69 3.05
N ASP A 104 -18.16 1.86 2.54
CA ASP A 104 -19.53 2.12 2.11
C ASP A 104 -19.88 1.31 0.86
N GLU A 105 -18.95 1.17 -0.08
CA GLU A 105 -19.15 0.35 -1.27
C GLU A 105 -19.10 -1.16 -0.98
N GLN A 106 -18.33 -1.58 0.02
CA GLN A 106 -18.07 -2.98 0.33
C GLN A 106 -18.16 -3.26 1.84
N PRO A 107 -19.36 -3.52 2.37
CA PRO A 107 -19.57 -3.76 3.81
C PRO A 107 -18.75 -4.93 4.37
N ASP A 108 -18.43 -5.92 3.54
CA ASP A 108 -17.63 -7.09 3.92
C ASP A 108 -16.13 -6.81 4.05
N PHE A 109 -15.68 -5.60 3.71
CA PHE A 109 -14.26 -5.22 3.75
C PHE A 109 -13.61 -5.47 5.12
N LEU A 110 -14.30 -5.14 6.22
CA LEU A 110 -13.81 -5.36 7.58
C LEU A 110 -13.66 -6.85 7.96
N ASN A 111 -14.36 -7.75 7.30
CA ASN A 111 -14.21 -9.18 7.53
C ASN A 111 -12.82 -9.67 7.06
N TYR A 112 -12.26 -9.03 6.03
CA TYR A 112 -10.95 -9.35 5.49
C TYR A 112 -9.82 -8.52 6.13
N PHE A 113 -10.12 -7.30 6.56
CA PHE A 113 -9.18 -6.37 7.20
C PHE A 113 -9.68 -5.93 8.58
N PRO A 114 -9.67 -6.84 9.59
CA PRO A 114 -10.26 -6.57 10.90
C PRO A 114 -9.41 -5.61 11.75
N ILE A 115 -8.15 -5.38 11.39
CA ILE A 115 -7.24 -4.53 12.15
C ILE A 115 -7.10 -3.21 11.41
N LYS A 116 -7.61 -2.13 12.01
CA LYS A 116 -7.42 -0.75 11.56
C LYS A 116 -6.39 -0.06 12.45
N VAL A 117 -5.36 0.52 11.84
CA VAL A 117 -4.41 1.41 12.51
C VAL A 117 -4.58 2.79 11.91
N GLU A 118 -4.93 3.76 12.74
CA GLU A 118 -5.12 5.14 12.32
C GLU A 118 -4.06 6.02 12.98
N PHE A 119 -3.33 6.79 12.19
CA PHE A 119 -2.36 7.74 12.69
C PHE A 119 -3.06 9.04 13.07
N ALA A 120 -2.70 9.60 14.22
CA ALA A 120 -3.22 10.89 14.64
C ALA A 120 -2.69 11.99 13.71
N GLU A 121 -3.56 12.88 13.26
CA GLU A 121 -3.18 14.03 12.41
C GLU A 121 -2.48 15.12 13.23
N ARG A 122 -2.67 15.12 14.54
CA ARG A 122 -2.15 16.10 15.47
C ARG A 122 -1.89 15.50 16.84
N ILE A 123 -0.88 16.01 17.52
CA ILE A 123 -0.48 15.62 18.87
C ILE A 123 -0.43 16.86 19.78
N VAL A 124 -0.46 16.64 21.08
CA VAL A 124 -0.37 17.72 22.06
C VAL A 124 1.04 18.30 22.08
N ALA A 125 1.15 19.62 22.15
CA ALA A 125 2.41 20.33 22.32
C ALA A 125 2.89 20.21 23.78
N ASN A 126 3.76 19.24 24.03
CA ASN A 126 4.37 18.98 25.33
C ASN A 126 5.87 18.67 25.19
N PRO A 127 6.66 18.73 26.26
CA PRO A 127 8.11 18.48 26.19
C PRO A 127 8.48 17.11 25.63
N GLU A 128 7.68 16.08 25.89
CA GLU A 128 7.91 14.72 25.40
C GLU A 128 7.77 14.67 23.87
N ASN A 129 6.71 15.25 23.32
CA ASN A 129 6.49 15.29 21.88
C ASN A 129 7.49 16.21 21.17
N TYR A 130 7.93 17.30 21.81
CA TYR A 130 9.03 18.12 21.27
C TYR A 130 10.33 17.32 21.18
N ALA A 131 10.67 16.53 22.20
CA ALA A 131 11.85 15.67 22.17
C ALA A 131 11.73 14.58 21.11
N ALA A 132 10.55 14.00 20.93
CA ALA A 132 10.30 13.00 19.90
C ALA A 132 10.49 13.56 18.48
N ILE A 133 9.97 14.78 18.23
CA ILE A 133 10.16 15.47 16.93
C ILE A 133 11.63 15.82 16.71
N ALA A 134 12.34 16.30 17.75
CA ALA A 134 13.78 16.56 17.63
C ALA A 134 14.57 15.29 17.31
N GLY A 135 14.19 14.14 17.91
CA GLY A 135 14.76 12.83 17.60
C GLY A 135 14.50 12.43 16.15
N PHE A 136 13.27 12.65 15.66
CA PHE A 136 12.93 12.42 14.25
C PHE A 136 13.78 13.29 13.29
N VAL A 137 13.93 14.58 13.59
CA VAL A 137 14.79 15.49 12.80
C VAL A 137 16.23 14.99 12.78
N ALA A 138 16.78 14.60 13.92
CA ALA A 138 18.15 14.05 14.00
C ALA A 138 18.31 12.76 13.16
N GLN A 139 17.33 11.85 13.23
CA GLN A 139 17.31 10.63 12.42
C GLN A 139 17.29 10.94 10.93
N LYS A 140 16.47 11.91 10.50
CA LYS A 140 16.40 12.32 9.11
C LYS A 140 17.69 12.98 8.61
N CYS A 141 18.38 13.75 9.45
CA CYS A 141 19.70 14.28 9.11
C CYS A 141 20.69 13.17 8.80
N VAL A 142 20.72 12.11 9.61
CA VAL A 142 21.59 10.94 9.36
C VAL A 142 21.18 10.23 8.07
N GLN A 143 19.89 10.02 7.87
CA GLN A 143 19.36 9.33 6.68
C GLN A 143 19.72 10.05 5.38
N HIS A 144 19.58 11.39 5.37
CA HIS A 144 19.85 12.24 4.19
C HIS A 144 21.28 12.76 4.13
N GLN A 145 22.15 12.35 5.09
CA GLN A 145 23.56 12.77 5.18
C GLN A 145 23.72 14.31 5.19
N CYS A 146 22.78 15.02 5.81
CA CYS A 146 22.84 16.46 5.96
C CYS A 146 23.37 16.87 7.36
N ALA A 147 23.79 18.13 7.48
CA ALA A 147 24.25 18.67 8.76
C ALA A 147 23.12 18.69 9.80
N HIS A 148 23.46 18.50 11.07
CA HIS A 148 22.49 18.58 12.16
C HIS A 148 21.99 20.02 12.35
N PHE A 149 20.70 20.14 12.66
CA PHE A 149 20.07 21.41 12.97
C PHE A 149 20.41 21.88 14.38
N THR A 150 20.54 23.21 14.58
CA THR A 150 20.67 23.79 15.91
C THR A 150 19.32 23.71 16.64
N HIS A 151 19.34 23.94 17.97
CA HIS A 151 18.12 23.89 18.75
C HIS A 151 17.10 24.97 18.34
N GLU A 152 17.56 26.15 17.94
CA GLU A 152 16.69 27.21 17.39
C GLU A 152 16.05 26.79 16.07
N ALA A 153 16.81 26.14 15.21
CA ALA A 153 16.28 25.64 13.94
C ALA A 153 15.24 24.54 14.16
N VAL A 154 15.47 23.62 15.10
CA VAL A 154 14.48 22.61 15.47
C VAL A 154 13.22 23.25 16.06
N ALA A 155 13.38 24.26 16.92
CA ALA A 155 12.25 25.02 17.46
C ALA A 155 11.45 25.72 16.36
N ALA A 156 12.12 26.27 15.35
CA ALA A 156 11.47 26.90 14.19
C ALA A 156 10.69 25.88 13.33
N LEU A 157 11.22 24.66 13.17
CA LEU A 157 10.55 23.55 12.49
C LEU A 157 9.28 23.11 13.24
N ILE A 158 9.37 22.98 14.56
CA ILE A 158 8.20 22.67 15.41
C ILE A 158 7.17 23.81 15.32
N GLY A 159 7.60 25.05 15.38
CA GLY A 159 6.73 26.21 15.18
C GLY A 159 6.06 26.24 13.81
N ALA A 160 6.69 25.71 12.77
CA ALA A 160 6.06 25.55 11.46
C ALA A 160 4.91 24.50 11.50
N LEU A 161 5.11 23.38 12.20
CA LEU A 161 4.07 22.35 12.39
C LEU A 161 2.90 22.88 13.24
N GLN A 162 3.16 23.71 14.26
CA GLN A 162 2.10 24.36 15.06
C GLN A 162 1.30 25.36 14.23
N ARG A 163 1.95 26.11 13.33
CA ARG A 163 1.25 27.04 12.42
C ARG A 163 0.29 26.35 11.48
N LEU A 164 0.56 25.09 11.07
CA LEU A 164 -0.39 24.32 10.26
C LEU A 164 -1.68 23.99 11.01
N GLU A 165 -1.64 23.90 12.35
CA GLU A 165 -2.81 23.62 13.19
C GLU A 165 -3.56 24.88 13.62
N GLU A 166 -2.98 26.07 13.40
CA GLU A 166 -3.50 27.35 13.92
C GLU A 166 -3.73 27.34 15.45
N ASP A 167 -3.11 26.40 16.17
CA ASP A 167 -3.25 26.15 17.59
C ASP A 167 -1.87 25.85 18.21
N GLN A 168 -1.42 26.71 19.12
CA GLN A 168 -0.12 26.55 19.80
C GLN A 168 -0.08 25.37 20.78
N SER A 169 -1.24 24.86 21.19
CA SER A 169 -1.35 23.70 22.08
C SER A 169 -1.21 22.36 21.33
N ARG A 170 -1.16 22.39 20.00
CA ARG A 170 -1.11 21.22 19.14
C ARG A 170 0.01 21.31 18.09
N ILE A 171 0.45 20.16 17.62
CA ILE A 171 1.47 20.02 16.61
C ILE A 171 0.89 19.10 15.53
N ASN A 172 0.96 19.55 14.29
CA ASN A 172 0.59 18.73 13.14
C ASN A 172 1.60 17.59 12.94
N THR A 173 1.14 16.40 12.62
CA THR A 173 1.98 15.21 12.41
C THR A 173 2.30 14.95 10.94
N ASN A 174 2.18 15.96 10.09
CA ASN A 174 2.61 15.85 8.69
C ASN A 174 4.14 15.86 8.58
N PHE A 175 4.75 14.74 8.91
CA PHE A 175 6.21 14.59 8.84
C PHE A 175 6.79 14.70 7.42
N ALA A 176 5.98 14.46 6.38
CA ALA A 176 6.40 14.71 5.01
C ALA A 176 6.58 16.21 4.73
N PHE A 177 5.74 17.07 5.35
CA PHE A 177 5.93 18.52 5.29
C PHE A 177 7.21 18.93 6.03
N LEU A 178 7.44 18.38 7.22
CA LEU A 178 8.64 18.63 8.00
C LEU A 178 9.92 18.25 7.22
N GLU A 179 9.92 17.07 6.61
CA GLU A 179 11.04 16.56 5.82
C GLU A 179 11.36 17.47 4.61
N ARG A 180 10.32 18.00 3.95
CA ARG A 180 10.50 18.98 2.86
C ARG A 180 11.08 20.33 3.30
N LEU A 181 10.87 20.71 4.57
CA LEU A 181 11.48 21.93 5.12
C LEU A 181 12.94 21.72 5.50
N MET A 182 13.36 20.48 5.70
CA MET A 182 14.73 20.12 6.07
C MET A 182 15.66 19.97 4.85
N LEU A 183 15.11 19.66 3.68
CA LEU A 183 15.84 19.42 2.42
C LEU A 183 15.81 20.64 1.52
#